data_6686243188370e83e0e93e823a56a556
#
_entry.id   6686243188370e83e0e93e823a56a556
#
_cell.length_a   1.000
_cell.length_b   1.000
_cell.length_c   1.000
_cell.angle_alpha   90.00
_cell.angle_beta   90.00
_cell.angle_gamma   90.00
#
_symmetry.space_group_name_H-M   'P 1'
#
loop_
_entity.id
_entity.type
_entity.pdbx_description
1 polymer ?
#
loop_
_entity_poly.entity_id
_entity_poly.type
_entity_poly.pdbx_seq_one_letter_code
_entity_poly.pdbx_strand_id
1 'polypeptide(L)'
;TAPICGSIRDVNDKYKDEFVEYGFVTKANAERYKFCAWLASLLNFYTFNNDCDSWTPANLDKDYKGTTGAQDKFDSWIQFFEEIFYPLISIIANYGKQKKNRQFANLGPHRNQLIDLYISLVRIYKKDFQLTRDNRRKLKLKEFFETYREWVKPHLADSKAQYNANGKSLSTFADLYGANTAPKLEHRLKLLDNEFIPLLKEKGLIFQKDNVRSAPDKWRIPLWRRQNTICPLTGRQITQDDAQNGDITHIDHIIPHSKGGKTEMGNVQLVFAEANLTKSDK
;
A
#
# COMPACT_ATOMS: atom_id res chain seq x y z
N THR A 1 15.90 -16.59 -22.68
CA THR A 1 14.74 -15.99 -21.96
C THR A 1 15.23 -15.56 -20.60
N ALA A 2 15.05 -14.26 -20.27
CA ALA A 2 15.46 -13.77 -18.96
C ALA A 2 14.70 -14.51 -17.85
N PRO A 3 15.33 -14.85 -16.72
CA PRO A 3 14.72 -15.59 -15.59
C PRO A 3 13.37 -14.98 -15.15
N ILE A 4 13.25 -13.65 -15.15
CA ILE A 4 12.03 -12.92 -14.80
C ILE A 4 10.82 -13.28 -15.68
N CYS A 5 11.01 -13.57 -16.96
CA CYS A 5 9.89 -13.98 -17.82
C CYS A 5 9.27 -15.31 -17.40
N GLY A 6 10.09 -16.24 -16.87
CA GLY A 6 9.62 -17.49 -16.24
C GLY A 6 8.78 -17.17 -15.01
N SER A 7 9.33 -16.37 -14.09
CA SER A 7 8.68 -16.00 -12.83
C SER A 7 7.34 -15.27 -13.05
N ILE A 8 7.22 -14.38 -14.06
CA ILE A 8 5.94 -13.74 -14.39
C ILE A 8 4.92 -14.75 -14.94
N ARG A 9 5.38 -15.78 -15.68
CA ARG A 9 4.50 -16.85 -16.14
C ARG A 9 3.97 -17.68 -14.98
N ASP A 10 4.81 -17.99 -14.01
CA ASP A 10 4.41 -18.72 -12.80
C ASP A 10 3.32 -17.95 -12.03
N VAL A 11 3.48 -16.63 -11.88
CA VAL A 11 2.44 -15.76 -11.28
C VAL A 11 1.18 -15.75 -12.14
N ASN A 12 1.30 -15.67 -13.48
CA ASN A 12 0.15 -15.76 -14.37
C ASN A 12 -0.59 -17.07 -14.18
N ASP A 13 0.12 -18.20 -14.19
CA ASP A 13 -0.48 -19.53 -14.08
C ASP A 13 -1.12 -19.76 -12.72
N LYS A 14 -0.59 -19.17 -11.67
CA LYS A 14 -1.16 -19.21 -10.32
C LYS A 14 -2.49 -18.45 -10.21
N TYR A 15 -2.62 -17.29 -10.86
CA TYR A 15 -3.73 -16.35 -10.59
C TYR A 15 -4.68 -16.14 -11.77
N LYS A 16 -4.37 -16.59 -12.99
CA LYS A 16 -5.17 -16.32 -14.20
C LYS A 16 -6.64 -16.71 -14.09
N ASP A 17 -6.91 -17.88 -13.53
CA ASP A 17 -8.28 -18.39 -13.44
C ASP A 17 -9.14 -17.57 -12.49
N GLU A 18 -8.59 -17.14 -11.36
CA GLU A 18 -9.27 -16.24 -10.43
C GLU A 18 -9.51 -14.86 -11.03
N PHE A 19 -8.54 -14.32 -11.78
CA PHE A 19 -8.71 -13.05 -12.48
C PHE A 19 -9.76 -13.13 -13.60
N VAL A 20 -9.91 -14.30 -14.23
CA VAL A 20 -11.01 -14.56 -15.16
C VAL A 20 -12.35 -14.63 -14.42
N GLU A 21 -12.43 -15.37 -13.31
CA GLU A 21 -13.62 -15.46 -12.46
C GLU A 21 -14.06 -14.09 -11.93
N TYR A 22 -13.11 -13.26 -11.52
CA TYR A 22 -13.36 -11.89 -11.06
C TYR A 22 -13.74 -10.92 -12.20
N GLY A 23 -13.64 -11.34 -13.46
CA GLY A 23 -13.93 -10.51 -14.64
C GLY A 23 -12.84 -9.48 -14.96
N PHE A 24 -11.65 -9.60 -14.37
CA PHE A 24 -10.53 -8.72 -14.65
C PHE A 24 -9.81 -9.05 -15.97
N VAL A 25 -9.90 -10.26 -16.41
CA VAL A 25 -9.34 -10.75 -17.68
C VAL A 25 -10.36 -11.65 -18.37
N THR A 26 -10.50 -11.53 -19.67
CA THR A 26 -11.30 -12.52 -20.42
C THR A 26 -10.50 -13.81 -20.57
N LYS A 27 -11.20 -14.97 -20.64
CA LYS A 27 -10.56 -16.27 -20.84
C LYS A 27 -9.62 -16.27 -22.07
N ALA A 28 -10.07 -15.72 -23.19
CA ALA A 28 -9.26 -15.61 -24.40
C ALA A 28 -7.99 -14.74 -24.22
N ASN A 29 -8.04 -13.71 -23.37
CA ASN A 29 -6.87 -12.88 -23.09
C ASN A 29 -5.92 -13.57 -22.09
N ALA A 30 -6.44 -14.35 -21.15
CA ALA A 30 -5.64 -15.16 -20.24
C ALA A 30 -4.87 -16.24 -21.00
N GLU A 31 -5.53 -16.94 -21.92
CA GLU A 31 -4.94 -17.98 -22.79
C GLU A 31 -3.86 -17.41 -23.73
N ARG A 32 -3.98 -16.15 -24.17
CA ARG A 32 -3.01 -15.46 -25.03
C ARG A 32 -1.89 -14.75 -24.27
N TYR A 33 -1.69 -15.05 -23.01
CA TYR A 33 -0.69 -14.42 -22.14
C TYR A 33 -0.74 -12.87 -22.09
N LYS A 34 -1.86 -12.25 -22.46
CA LYS A 34 -2.04 -10.80 -22.32
C LYS A 34 -2.06 -10.36 -20.85
N PHE A 35 -2.39 -11.28 -19.96
CA PHE A 35 -2.31 -11.07 -18.53
C PHE A 35 -0.85 -10.96 -18.06
N CYS A 36 0.07 -11.77 -18.62
CA CYS A 36 1.50 -11.63 -18.36
C CYS A 36 2.04 -10.24 -18.70
N ALA A 37 1.64 -9.66 -19.83
CA ALA A 37 2.05 -8.33 -20.21
C ALA A 37 1.57 -7.27 -19.20
N TRP A 38 0.38 -7.44 -18.65
CA TRP A 38 -0.13 -6.56 -17.61
C TRP A 38 0.62 -6.74 -16.29
N LEU A 39 0.87 -7.97 -15.84
CA LEU A 39 1.70 -8.26 -14.67
C LEU A 39 3.12 -7.68 -14.82
N ALA A 40 3.71 -7.81 -15.99
CA ALA A 40 5.01 -7.23 -16.30
C ALA A 40 5.00 -5.70 -16.20
N SER A 41 3.92 -5.04 -16.63
CA SER A 41 3.77 -3.59 -16.46
C SER A 41 3.67 -3.18 -14.98
N LEU A 42 2.97 -3.97 -14.16
CA LEU A 42 2.91 -3.74 -12.70
C LEU A 42 4.28 -3.89 -12.04
N LEU A 43 5.00 -4.97 -12.36
CA LEU A 43 6.35 -5.20 -11.88
C LEU A 43 7.30 -4.09 -12.29
N ASN A 44 7.24 -3.68 -13.56
CA ASN A 44 8.07 -2.62 -14.09
C ASN A 44 7.87 -1.31 -13.35
N PHE A 45 6.62 -0.91 -13.17
CA PHE A 45 6.27 0.27 -12.39
C PHE A 45 6.77 0.20 -10.94
N TYR A 46 6.65 -0.97 -10.29
CA TYR A 46 7.17 -1.19 -8.94
C TYR A 46 8.70 -1.05 -8.87
N THR A 47 9.38 -1.56 -9.90
CA THR A 47 10.85 -1.68 -9.93
C THR A 47 11.55 -0.35 -10.22
N PHE A 48 11.03 0.42 -11.19
CA PHE A 48 11.68 1.62 -11.74
C PHE A 48 11.11 2.94 -11.19
N ASN A 49 10.64 2.95 -9.94
CA ASN A 49 10.28 4.16 -9.19
C ASN A 49 9.28 5.10 -9.86
N ASN A 50 8.24 4.53 -10.48
CA ASN A 50 7.14 5.31 -11.02
C ASN A 50 7.45 6.08 -12.32
N ASP A 51 8.41 5.65 -13.10
CA ASP A 51 8.58 6.17 -14.43
C ASP A 51 7.38 5.79 -15.30
N CYS A 52 6.61 6.80 -15.72
CA CYS A 52 5.41 6.59 -16.53
C CYS A 52 5.75 6.03 -17.92
N ASP A 53 6.95 6.23 -18.41
CA ASP A 53 7.42 5.66 -19.66
C ASP A 53 7.63 4.15 -19.54
N SER A 54 7.96 3.65 -18.36
CA SER A 54 8.13 2.23 -18.08
C SER A 54 6.84 1.40 -18.21
N TRP A 55 5.68 2.06 -18.29
CA TRP A 55 4.38 1.39 -18.43
C TRP A 55 4.13 0.84 -19.84
N THR A 56 4.92 1.19 -20.83
CA THR A 56 4.73 0.74 -22.20
C THR A 56 5.36 -0.63 -22.45
N PRO A 57 4.69 -1.55 -23.17
CA PRO A 57 5.23 -2.87 -23.49
C PRO A 57 6.60 -2.82 -24.21
N ALA A 58 6.86 -1.77 -24.98
CA ALA A 58 8.11 -1.59 -25.72
C ALA A 58 9.34 -1.38 -24.82
N ASN A 59 9.13 -0.88 -23.59
CA ASN A 59 10.21 -0.64 -22.64
C ASN A 59 10.48 -1.84 -21.73
N LEU A 60 9.53 -2.78 -21.60
CA LEU A 60 9.70 -3.98 -20.80
C LEU A 60 10.92 -4.83 -21.21
N ASP A 61 11.19 -4.92 -22.51
CA ASP A 61 12.34 -5.68 -23.03
C ASP A 61 13.68 -5.00 -22.76
N LYS A 62 13.71 -3.67 -22.71
CA LYS A 62 14.94 -2.91 -22.45
C LYS A 62 15.34 -2.97 -20.98
N ASP A 63 14.37 -2.87 -20.10
CA ASP A 63 14.58 -2.71 -18.67
C ASP A 63 15.05 -4.01 -17.99
N TYR A 64 14.74 -5.18 -18.58
CA TYR A 64 15.12 -6.49 -18.03
C TYR A 64 16.30 -7.15 -18.71
N LYS A 65 16.80 -6.62 -19.84
CA LYS A 65 18.01 -7.11 -20.49
C LYS A 65 19.24 -6.58 -19.75
N GLY A 66 19.81 -7.43 -18.87
CA GLY A 66 21.07 -7.15 -18.21
C GLY A 66 21.00 -6.46 -16.84
N THR A 67 19.83 -6.41 -16.20
CA THR A 67 19.68 -5.79 -14.88
C THR A 67 20.20 -6.71 -13.78
N THR A 68 21.31 -6.36 -13.15
CA THR A 68 21.82 -7.02 -11.93
C THR A 68 20.81 -6.81 -10.79
N GLY A 69 20.48 -7.86 -10.00
CA GLY A 69 19.51 -7.78 -8.90
C GLY A 69 18.04 -7.80 -9.33
N ALA A 70 17.76 -8.25 -10.55
CA ALA A 70 16.39 -8.38 -11.05
C ALA A 70 15.54 -9.36 -10.25
N GLN A 71 16.14 -10.43 -9.71
CA GLN A 71 15.45 -11.43 -8.88
C GLN A 71 15.00 -10.83 -7.54
N ASP A 72 15.87 -10.11 -6.83
CA ASP A 72 15.53 -9.50 -5.53
C ASP A 72 14.37 -8.49 -5.68
N LYS A 73 14.34 -7.77 -6.80
CA LYS A 73 13.26 -6.83 -7.12
C LYS A 73 11.96 -7.56 -7.43
N PHE A 74 12.03 -8.71 -8.10
CA PHE A 74 10.88 -9.56 -8.34
C PHE A 74 10.35 -10.14 -7.03
N ASP A 75 11.21 -10.65 -6.16
CA ASP A 75 10.83 -11.23 -4.87
C ASP A 75 10.16 -10.19 -3.97
N SER A 76 10.68 -8.97 -3.93
CA SER A 76 10.05 -7.86 -3.22
C SER A 76 8.69 -7.47 -3.81
N TRP A 77 8.56 -7.51 -5.14
CA TRP A 77 7.30 -7.22 -5.82
C TRP A 77 6.27 -8.30 -5.61
N ILE A 78 6.64 -9.58 -5.69
CA ILE A 78 5.68 -10.68 -5.48
C ILE A 78 5.15 -10.68 -4.05
N GLN A 79 5.98 -10.39 -3.07
CA GLN A 79 5.54 -10.22 -1.69
C GLN A 79 4.51 -9.07 -1.59
N PHE A 80 4.81 -7.90 -2.14
CA PHE A 80 3.86 -6.77 -2.19
C PHE A 80 2.57 -7.14 -2.92
N PHE A 81 2.67 -7.85 -4.05
CA PHE A 81 1.53 -8.30 -4.83
C PHE A 81 0.63 -9.23 -4.01
N GLU A 82 1.20 -10.26 -3.40
CA GLU A 82 0.45 -11.29 -2.66
C GLU A 82 -0.11 -10.78 -1.32
N GLU A 83 0.66 -9.98 -0.58
CA GLU A 83 0.23 -9.53 0.76
C GLU A 83 -0.71 -8.32 0.73
N ILE A 84 -0.68 -7.52 -0.34
CA ILE A 84 -1.35 -6.23 -0.37
C ILE A 84 -2.26 -6.06 -1.57
N PHE A 85 -1.73 -6.21 -2.78
CA PHE A 85 -2.49 -5.88 -3.98
C PHE A 85 -3.51 -6.96 -4.34
N TYR A 86 -3.15 -8.23 -4.26
CA TYR A 86 -4.07 -9.33 -4.53
C TYR A 86 -5.27 -9.38 -3.55
N PRO A 87 -5.09 -9.22 -2.21
CA PRO A 87 -6.22 -9.05 -1.30
C PRO A 87 -7.14 -7.87 -1.64
N LEU A 88 -6.58 -6.75 -2.11
CA LEU A 88 -7.39 -5.63 -2.59
C LEU A 88 -8.23 -6.01 -3.81
N ILE A 89 -7.65 -6.73 -4.78
CA ILE A 89 -8.37 -7.23 -5.95
C ILE A 89 -9.55 -8.11 -5.54
N SER A 90 -9.36 -9.02 -4.59
CA SER A 90 -10.41 -9.88 -4.05
C SER A 90 -11.55 -9.07 -3.41
N ILE A 91 -11.22 -8.01 -2.65
CA ILE A 91 -12.20 -7.08 -2.06
C ILE A 91 -13.01 -6.39 -3.16
N ILE A 92 -12.37 -5.89 -4.21
CA ILE A 92 -13.01 -5.21 -5.34
C ILE A 92 -13.96 -6.15 -6.06
N ALA A 93 -13.53 -7.38 -6.35
CA ALA A 93 -14.35 -8.40 -7.01
C ALA A 93 -15.60 -8.77 -6.19
N ASN A 94 -15.43 -9.00 -4.90
CA ASN A 94 -16.53 -9.29 -3.99
C ASN A 94 -17.52 -8.12 -3.86
N TYR A 95 -17.02 -6.90 -3.84
CA TYR A 95 -17.85 -5.70 -3.83
C TYR A 95 -18.73 -5.61 -5.09
N GLY A 96 -18.17 -5.92 -6.27
CA GLY A 96 -18.89 -5.97 -7.54
C GLY A 96 -20.01 -7.03 -7.55
N LYS A 97 -19.72 -8.23 -7.03
CA LYS A 97 -20.72 -9.33 -6.90
C LYS A 97 -21.89 -8.93 -5.99
N GLN A 98 -21.63 -8.34 -4.82
CA GLN A 98 -22.65 -7.96 -3.84
C GLN A 98 -23.61 -6.85 -4.34
N LYS A 99 -23.11 -5.90 -5.10
CA LYS A 99 -23.89 -4.75 -5.57
C LYS A 99 -24.66 -5.02 -6.86
N LYS A 100 -24.59 -6.25 -7.43
CA LYS A 100 -25.06 -6.56 -8.81
C LYS A 100 -24.56 -5.54 -9.84
N ASN A 101 -23.43 -4.93 -9.55
CA ASN A 101 -22.90 -3.81 -10.31
C ASN A 101 -22.02 -4.40 -11.42
N ARG A 102 -22.64 -4.70 -12.57
CA ARG A 102 -21.94 -5.15 -13.79
C ARG A 102 -20.81 -4.18 -14.22
N GLN A 103 -20.75 -3.00 -13.63
CA GLN A 103 -19.70 -2.01 -13.91
C GLN A 103 -18.29 -2.49 -13.55
N PHE A 104 -18.12 -3.40 -12.59
CA PHE A 104 -16.83 -4.02 -12.31
C PHE A 104 -16.57 -5.32 -13.11
N ALA A 105 -17.59 -5.89 -13.75
CA ALA A 105 -17.45 -7.09 -14.57
C ALA A 105 -16.88 -6.83 -15.97
N ASN A 106 -16.90 -5.57 -16.44
CA ASN A 106 -16.33 -5.17 -17.73
C ASN A 106 -15.20 -4.17 -17.51
N LEU A 107 -13.97 -4.65 -17.48
CA LEU A 107 -12.73 -3.92 -17.23
C LEU A 107 -12.32 -2.88 -18.30
N GLY A 108 -13.19 -2.40 -19.14
CA GLY A 108 -12.85 -1.28 -20.02
C GLY A 108 -12.39 -0.06 -19.23
N PRO A 109 -13.29 0.72 -18.63
CA PRO A 109 -12.91 1.92 -17.83
C PRO A 109 -12.33 1.58 -16.45
N HIS A 110 -12.65 0.44 -15.86
CA HIS A 110 -12.26 0.07 -14.49
C HIS A 110 -10.82 -0.44 -14.38
N ARG A 111 -10.20 -0.87 -15.47
CA ARG A 111 -8.79 -1.25 -15.51
C ARG A 111 -7.89 -0.10 -15.05
N ASN A 112 -8.24 1.13 -15.41
CA ASN A 112 -7.47 2.31 -15.05
C ASN A 112 -7.62 2.66 -13.57
N GLN A 113 -8.80 2.45 -12.97
CA GLN A 113 -8.99 2.59 -11.52
C GLN A 113 -8.14 1.58 -10.74
N LEU A 114 -8.06 0.34 -11.23
CA LEU A 114 -7.20 -0.67 -10.62
C LEU A 114 -5.72 -0.29 -10.71
N ILE A 115 -5.30 0.32 -11.81
CA ILE A 115 -3.95 0.87 -11.99
C ILE A 115 -3.70 1.99 -10.99
N ASP A 116 -4.62 2.93 -10.82
CA ASP A 116 -4.48 4.03 -9.86
C ASP A 116 -4.39 3.52 -8.41
N LEU A 117 -5.19 2.54 -8.05
CA LEU A 117 -5.13 1.88 -6.74
C LEU A 117 -3.78 1.18 -6.52
N TYR A 118 -3.30 0.46 -7.53
CA TYR A 118 -1.99 -0.18 -7.50
C TYR A 118 -0.86 0.85 -7.31
N ILE A 119 -0.85 1.88 -8.13
CA ILE A 119 0.14 2.95 -8.08
C ILE A 119 0.11 3.66 -6.72
N SER A 120 -1.07 3.96 -6.20
CA SER A 120 -1.23 4.58 -4.89
C SER A 120 -0.62 3.73 -3.79
N LEU A 121 -0.86 2.41 -3.82
CA LEU A 121 -0.27 1.47 -2.87
C LEU A 121 1.25 1.42 -2.99
N VAL A 122 1.79 1.31 -4.21
CA VAL A 122 3.24 1.32 -4.44
C VAL A 122 3.86 2.61 -3.89
N ARG A 123 3.23 3.76 -4.15
CA ARG A 123 3.72 5.05 -3.65
C ARG A 123 3.66 5.16 -2.13
N ILE A 124 2.59 4.67 -1.50
CA ILE A 124 2.48 4.62 -0.05
C ILE A 124 3.66 3.84 0.53
N TYR A 125 3.89 2.63 0.03
CA TYR A 125 4.94 1.75 0.57
C TYR A 125 6.36 2.23 0.29
N LYS A 126 6.61 2.86 -0.88
CA LYS A 126 7.95 3.37 -1.23
C LYS A 126 8.28 4.73 -0.62
N LYS A 127 7.29 5.50 -0.19
CA LYS A 127 7.47 6.82 0.45
C LYS A 127 7.44 6.76 1.99
N ASP A 128 7.83 5.63 2.57
CA ASP A 128 7.83 5.44 4.03
C ASP A 128 6.47 5.62 4.71
N PHE A 129 5.39 5.32 4.00
CA PHE A 129 4.06 5.21 4.58
C PHE A 129 3.61 3.77 4.69
N GLN A 130 2.69 3.50 5.60
CA GLN A 130 2.02 2.22 5.77
C GLN A 130 0.52 2.40 5.86
N LEU A 131 -0.23 1.41 5.36
CA LEU A 131 -1.66 1.30 5.61
C LEU A 131 -1.90 0.91 7.07
N THR A 132 -2.89 1.56 7.66
CA THR A 132 -3.37 1.24 9.01
C THR A 132 -3.96 -0.17 9.04
N ARG A 133 -3.81 -0.83 10.18
CA ARG A 133 -4.39 -2.15 10.45
C ARG A 133 -5.60 -2.03 11.37
N ASP A 134 -6.56 -2.93 11.21
CA ASP A 134 -7.68 -3.07 12.14
C ASP A 134 -7.23 -3.75 13.45
N ASN A 135 -8.19 -3.95 14.38
CA ASN A 135 -7.92 -4.61 15.65
C ASN A 135 -7.51 -6.09 15.50
N ARG A 136 -7.78 -6.71 14.35
CA ARG A 136 -7.37 -8.08 14.00
C ARG A 136 -6.04 -8.10 13.21
N ARG A 137 -5.31 -6.99 13.23
CA ARG A 137 -4.03 -6.78 12.50
C ARG A 137 -4.13 -6.90 10.97
N LYS A 138 -5.35 -6.88 10.40
CA LYS A 138 -5.54 -6.89 8.94
C LYS A 138 -5.46 -5.47 8.39
N LEU A 139 -4.83 -5.32 7.22
CA LEU A 139 -4.77 -4.04 6.51
C LEU A 139 -6.18 -3.54 6.17
N LYS A 140 -6.45 -2.26 6.39
CA LYS A 140 -7.74 -1.61 6.08
C LYS A 140 -7.91 -1.36 4.57
N LEU A 141 -7.73 -2.42 3.77
CA LEU A 141 -7.83 -2.34 2.31
C LEU A 141 -9.24 -2.03 1.81
N LYS A 142 -10.25 -2.44 2.56
CA LYS A 142 -11.65 -2.14 2.21
C LYS A 142 -11.92 -0.65 2.34
N GLU A 143 -11.54 -0.05 3.46
CA GLU A 143 -11.68 1.39 3.72
C GLU A 143 -10.83 2.22 2.75
N PHE A 144 -9.64 1.73 2.40
CA PHE A 144 -8.80 2.33 1.36
C PHE A 144 -9.53 2.36 0.00
N PHE A 145 -10.12 1.25 -0.41
CA PHE A 145 -10.88 1.15 -1.66
C PHE A 145 -12.14 2.02 -1.65
N GLU A 146 -12.90 2.02 -0.57
CA GLU A 146 -14.10 2.85 -0.42
C GLU A 146 -13.75 4.33 -0.48
N THR A 147 -12.66 4.75 0.17
CA THR A 147 -12.17 6.13 0.12
C THR A 147 -11.76 6.52 -1.31
N TYR A 148 -11.09 5.63 -2.05
CA TYR A 148 -10.78 5.89 -3.46
C TYR A 148 -12.05 6.08 -4.30
N ARG A 149 -13.07 5.26 -4.10
CA ARG A 149 -14.34 5.38 -4.84
C ARG A 149 -15.07 6.67 -4.54
N GLU A 150 -15.08 7.11 -3.30
CA GLU A 150 -15.65 8.39 -2.90
C GLU A 150 -14.90 9.55 -3.56
N TRP A 151 -13.58 9.50 -3.55
CA TRP A 151 -12.74 10.53 -4.13
C TRP A 151 -12.85 10.59 -5.67
N VAL A 152 -12.82 9.46 -6.35
CA VAL A 152 -12.80 9.43 -7.83
C VAL A 152 -14.15 9.76 -8.47
N LYS A 153 -15.25 9.49 -7.78
CA LYS A 153 -16.62 9.67 -8.33
C LYS A 153 -16.92 11.09 -8.77
N PRO A 154 -16.70 12.14 -7.98
CA PRO A 154 -16.93 13.53 -8.43
C PRO A 154 -16.03 13.93 -9.59
N HIS A 155 -14.75 13.48 -9.61
CA HIS A 155 -13.84 13.76 -10.72
C HIS A 155 -14.32 13.14 -12.04
N LEU A 156 -14.84 11.91 -12.01
CA LEU A 156 -15.41 11.27 -13.19
C LEU A 156 -16.71 11.90 -13.68
N ALA A 157 -17.49 12.49 -12.76
CA ALA A 157 -18.75 13.13 -13.07
C ALA A 157 -18.59 14.58 -13.56
N ASP A 158 -17.45 15.22 -13.26
CA ASP A 158 -17.20 16.60 -13.64
C ASP A 158 -16.73 16.72 -15.09
N SER A 159 -17.69 17.00 -15.99
CA SER A 159 -17.42 17.26 -17.41
C SER A 159 -16.83 18.65 -17.70
N LYS A 160 -16.75 19.53 -16.70
CA LYS A 160 -16.26 20.91 -16.84
C LYS A 160 -14.82 21.07 -16.36
N ALA A 161 -14.39 20.25 -15.39
CA ALA A 161 -13.02 20.29 -14.93
C ALA A 161 -12.08 19.87 -16.06
N GLN A 162 -11.21 20.78 -16.44
CA GLN A 162 -10.24 20.57 -17.50
C GLN A 162 -8.84 20.53 -16.93
N TYR A 163 -8.10 19.52 -17.32
CA TYR A 163 -6.75 19.26 -16.89
C TYR A 163 -5.78 19.44 -18.05
N ASN A 164 -4.72 20.18 -17.84
CA ASN A 164 -3.69 20.39 -18.84
C ASN A 164 -2.66 19.27 -18.80
N ALA A 165 -2.67 18.41 -19.79
CA ALA A 165 -1.66 17.38 -19.97
C ALA A 165 -0.53 17.92 -20.88
N ASN A 166 0.61 18.26 -20.29
CA ASN A 166 1.80 18.77 -20.98
C ASN A 166 1.61 20.10 -21.74
N GLY A 167 0.75 20.98 -21.27
CA GLY A 167 0.59 22.33 -21.81
C GLY A 167 -0.08 22.44 -23.18
N LYS A 168 -0.58 21.33 -23.76
CA LYS A 168 -1.03 21.30 -25.16
C LYS A 168 -2.52 21.03 -25.36
N SER A 169 -3.22 20.41 -24.41
CA SER A 169 -4.66 20.18 -24.52
C SER A 169 -5.30 20.11 -23.15
N LEU A 170 -6.49 20.65 -23.04
CA LEU A 170 -7.35 20.50 -21.86
C LEU A 170 -8.17 19.23 -22.03
N SER A 171 -8.07 18.32 -21.07
CA SER A 171 -8.83 17.06 -21.04
C SER A 171 -9.62 16.96 -19.77
N THR A 172 -10.80 16.39 -19.81
CA THR A 172 -11.55 16.05 -18.60
C THR A 172 -10.87 14.90 -17.87
N PHE A 173 -11.20 14.68 -16.60
CA PHE A 173 -10.68 13.52 -15.87
C PHE A 173 -11.13 12.22 -16.53
N ALA A 174 -12.34 12.16 -17.07
CA ALA A 174 -12.82 11.00 -17.84
C ALA A 174 -11.95 10.72 -19.07
N ASP A 175 -11.50 11.76 -19.78
CA ASP A 175 -10.59 11.60 -20.93
C ASP A 175 -9.20 11.08 -20.52
N LEU A 176 -8.71 11.45 -19.33
CA LEU A 176 -7.47 10.93 -18.77
C LEU A 176 -7.56 9.42 -18.51
N TYR A 177 -8.75 8.91 -18.24
CA TYR A 177 -9.00 7.48 -18.06
C TYR A 177 -9.07 6.69 -19.38
N GLY A 178 -9.23 7.35 -20.50
CA GLY A 178 -9.38 6.69 -21.81
C GLY A 178 -8.14 5.96 -22.33
N ALA A 179 -6.94 6.28 -21.82
CA ALA A 179 -5.70 5.63 -22.21
C ALA A 179 -4.63 5.75 -21.11
N ASN A 180 -3.72 4.77 -21.04
CA ASN A 180 -2.55 4.78 -20.16
C ASN A 180 -1.30 5.25 -20.89
N THR A 181 -1.38 6.37 -21.62
CA THR A 181 -0.18 7.02 -22.14
C THR A 181 0.57 7.69 -21.00
N ALA A 182 1.90 7.80 -21.11
CA ALA A 182 2.74 8.39 -20.07
C ALA A 182 2.25 9.78 -19.60
N PRO A 183 1.89 10.73 -20.47
CA PRO A 183 1.40 12.04 -20.03
C PRO A 183 0.08 11.99 -19.27
N LYS A 184 -0.87 11.13 -19.69
CA LYS A 184 -2.16 10.97 -19.00
C LYS A 184 -2.00 10.31 -17.65
N LEU A 185 -1.14 9.30 -17.56
CA LEU A 185 -0.82 8.63 -16.32
C LEU A 185 -0.14 9.60 -15.35
N GLU A 186 0.86 10.35 -15.80
CA GLU A 186 1.56 11.35 -14.99
C GLU A 186 0.58 12.38 -14.38
N HIS A 187 -0.38 12.83 -15.17
CA HIS A 187 -1.38 13.78 -14.68
C HIS A 187 -2.27 13.18 -13.59
N ARG A 188 -2.75 11.93 -13.80
CA ARG A 188 -3.50 11.21 -12.75
C ARG A 188 -2.67 11.01 -11.49
N LEU A 189 -1.37 10.71 -11.62
CA LEU A 189 -0.47 10.57 -10.49
C LEU A 189 -0.32 11.85 -9.68
N LYS A 190 -0.27 13.01 -10.33
CA LYS A 190 -0.26 14.31 -9.64
C LYS A 190 -1.53 14.52 -8.82
N LEU A 191 -2.69 14.16 -9.36
CA LEU A 191 -3.96 14.24 -8.61
C LEU A 191 -3.99 13.27 -7.43
N LEU A 192 -3.54 12.04 -7.61
CA LEU A 192 -3.42 11.07 -6.52
C LEU A 192 -2.50 11.59 -5.40
N ASP A 193 -1.34 12.15 -5.76
CA ASP A 193 -0.38 12.68 -4.79
C ASP A 193 -0.89 13.93 -4.07
N ASN A 194 -1.61 14.81 -4.77
CA ASN A 194 -2.04 16.10 -4.23
C ASN A 194 -3.36 16.02 -3.47
N GLU A 195 -4.20 15.05 -3.76
CA GLU A 195 -5.55 14.96 -3.21
C GLU A 195 -5.81 13.64 -2.48
N PHE A 196 -5.62 12.50 -3.15
CA PHE A 196 -6.00 11.21 -2.60
C PHE A 196 -5.08 10.76 -1.45
N ILE A 197 -3.77 10.88 -1.59
CA ILE A 197 -2.83 10.54 -0.51
C ILE A 197 -3.02 11.43 0.73
N PRO A 198 -3.19 12.76 0.62
CA PRO A 198 -3.58 13.60 1.75
C PRO A 198 -4.89 13.19 2.40
N LEU A 199 -5.93 12.87 1.62
CA LEU A 199 -7.21 12.37 2.14
C LEU A 199 -7.05 11.07 2.94
N LEU A 200 -6.20 10.16 2.50
CA LEU A 200 -5.91 8.92 3.25
C LEU A 200 -5.24 9.22 4.60
N LYS A 201 -4.36 10.24 4.66
CA LYS A 201 -3.74 10.70 5.92
C LYS A 201 -4.78 11.30 6.85
N GLU A 202 -5.63 12.20 6.33
CA GLU A 202 -6.71 12.85 7.09
C GLU A 202 -7.67 11.80 7.69
N LYS A 203 -8.04 10.79 6.92
CA LYS A 203 -8.88 9.66 7.39
C LYS A 203 -8.13 8.67 8.29
N GLY A 204 -6.85 8.87 8.57
CA GLY A 204 -6.04 7.95 9.39
C GLY A 204 -5.89 6.55 8.78
N LEU A 205 -5.98 6.43 7.45
CA LEU A 205 -5.82 5.17 6.73
C LEU A 205 -4.36 4.88 6.40
N ILE A 206 -3.52 5.90 6.36
CA ILE A 206 -2.08 5.76 6.22
C ILE A 206 -1.35 6.60 7.26
N PHE A 207 -0.18 6.15 7.67
CA PHE A 207 0.71 6.85 8.57
C PHE A 207 2.15 6.75 8.08
N GLN A 208 2.97 7.72 8.47
CA GLN A 208 4.39 7.68 8.16
C GLN A 208 5.07 6.57 8.96
N LYS A 209 5.80 5.71 8.28
CA LYS A 209 6.58 4.65 8.91
C LYS A 209 7.68 5.30 9.76
N ASP A 210 7.71 4.93 11.02
CA ASP A 210 8.86 5.24 11.87
C ASP A 210 9.92 4.14 11.66
N ASN A 211 11.10 4.52 11.19
CA ASN A 211 12.19 3.57 10.98
C ASN A 211 12.89 3.21 12.30
N VAL A 212 12.61 3.95 13.37
CA VAL A 212 13.14 3.69 14.72
C VAL A 212 12.11 2.94 15.54
N ARG A 213 12.22 1.62 15.57
CA ARG A 213 11.27 0.77 16.34
C ARG A 213 11.64 0.67 17.82
N SER A 214 12.92 0.72 18.14
CA SER A 214 13.40 0.50 19.51
C SER A 214 13.73 1.84 20.16
N ALA A 215 13.09 2.12 21.28
CA ALA A 215 13.43 3.28 22.08
C ALA A 215 14.80 3.11 22.73
N PRO A 216 15.64 4.17 22.79
CA PRO A 216 16.96 4.10 23.43
C PRO A 216 16.85 3.81 24.92
N ASP A 217 17.72 2.93 25.45
CA ASP A 217 17.75 2.58 26.87
C ASP A 217 17.94 3.79 27.80
N LYS A 218 18.64 4.81 27.34
CA LYS A 218 18.79 6.09 28.08
C LYS A 218 17.46 6.78 28.43
N TRP A 219 16.35 6.35 27.82
CA TRP A 219 15.02 6.90 28.11
C TRP A 219 14.35 6.26 29.32
N ARG A 220 14.84 5.12 29.83
CA ARG A 220 14.25 4.39 30.95
C ARG A 220 14.06 5.26 32.17
N ILE A 221 15.10 5.89 32.68
CA ILE A 221 15.04 6.70 33.88
C ILE A 221 14.22 8.00 33.67
N PRO A 222 14.33 8.74 32.57
CA PRO A 222 13.42 9.83 32.24
C PRO A 222 11.93 9.39 32.22
N LEU A 223 11.61 8.26 31.62
CA LEU A 223 10.24 7.71 31.59
C LEU A 223 9.75 7.35 32.96
N TRP A 224 10.55 6.62 33.74
CA TRP A 224 10.25 6.24 35.11
C TRP A 224 9.90 7.46 35.99
N ARG A 225 10.69 8.53 35.90
CA ARG A 225 10.42 9.79 36.63
C ARG A 225 9.16 10.47 36.15
N ARG A 226 8.95 10.55 34.82
CA ARG A 226 7.76 11.16 34.21
C ARG A 226 6.46 10.47 34.65
N GLN A 227 6.51 9.17 34.89
CA GLN A 227 5.38 8.33 35.29
C GLN A 227 5.17 8.30 36.83
N ASN A 228 5.87 9.15 37.59
CA ASN A 228 5.85 9.12 39.05
C ASN A 228 6.15 7.71 39.60
N THR A 229 7.08 6.99 38.97
CA THR A 229 7.54 5.65 39.35
C THR A 229 6.46 4.54 39.24
N ILE A 230 5.31 4.82 38.65
CA ILE A 230 4.18 3.86 38.55
C ILE A 230 4.12 3.27 37.14
N CYS A 231 3.93 1.97 37.02
CA CYS A 231 3.66 1.28 35.76
C CYS A 231 2.23 1.62 35.27
N PRO A 232 2.09 2.24 34.07
CA PRO A 232 0.76 2.65 33.59
C PRO A 232 -0.19 1.50 33.27
N LEU A 233 0.33 0.28 33.04
CA LEU A 233 -0.48 -0.89 32.72
C LEU A 233 -0.98 -1.65 33.96
N THR A 234 -0.21 -1.63 35.06
CA THR A 234 -0.51 -2.44 36.25
C THR A 234 -0.84 -1.61 37.47
N GLY A 235 -0.53 -0.33 37.50
CA GLY A 235 -0.62 0.53 38.67
C GLY A 235 0.41 0.24 39.77
N ARG A 236 1.31 -0.73 39.56
CA ARG A 236 2.37 -1.11 40.49
C ARG A 236 3.53 -0.13 40.47
N GLN A 237 4.18 0.09 41.58
CA GLN A 237 5.40 0.88 41.66
C GLN A 237 6.56 0.14 40.98
N ILE A 238 7.32 0.85 40.16
CA ILE A 238 8.57 0.41 39.57
C ILE A 238 9.70 0.99 40.40
N THR A 239 10.60 0.16 40.91
CA THR A 239 11.80 0.65 41.60
C THR A 239 12.81 1.22 40.61
N GLN A 240 13.82 1.97 41.07
CA GLN A 240 14.86 2.49 40.20
C GLN A 240 15.67 1.37 39.57
N ASP A 241 15.95 0.31 40.32
CA ASP A 241 16.67 -0.87 39.82
C ASP A 241 15.87 -1.61 38.74
N ASP A 242 14.55 -1.81 38.98
CA ASP A 242 13.67 -2.39 37.95
C ASP A 242 13.62 -1.54 36.66
N ALA A 243 13.61 -0.21 36.83
CA ALA A 243 13.59 0.72 35.70
C ALA A 243 14.83 0.63 34.83
N GLN A 244 15.98 0.29 35.40
CA GLN A 244 17.24 0.12 34.68
C GLN A 244 17.39 -1.28 34.08
N ASN A 245 16.62 -2.25 34.54
CA ASN A 245 16.71 -3.63 34.12
C ASN A 245 15.77 -3.92 32.92
N GLY A 246 16.35 -4.24 31.77
CA GLY A 246 15.61 -4.55 30.53
C GLY A 246 14.82 -5.86 30.55
N ASP A 247 15.16 -6.79 31.46
CA ASP A 247 14.45 -8.04 31.63
C ASP A 247 13.18 -7.88 32.49
N ILE A 248 13.20 -6.89 33.41
CA ILE A 248 12.08 -6.62 34.31
C ILE A 248 11.10 -5.60 33.72
N THR A 249 11.62 -4.58 33.03
CA THR A 249 10.79 -3.55 32.44
C THR A 249 11.10 -3.35 30.96
N HIS A 250 10.06 -3.04 30.16
CA HIS A 250 10.17 -2.70 28.76
C HIS A 250 9.76 -1.25 28.51
N ILE A 251 10.39 -0.61 27.52
CA ILE A 251 9.86 0.63 26.95
C ILE A 251 8.84 0.22 25.88
N ASP A 252 7.58 0.54 26.14
CA ASP A 252 6.44 0.18 25.31
C ASP A 252 5.83 1.43 24.64
N HIS A 253 5.31 1.27 23.42
CA HIS A 253 4.61 2.36 22.74
C HIS A 253 3.17 2.49 23.25
N ILE A 254 2.76 3.71 23.62
CA ILE A 254 1.39 4.03 24.00
C ILE A 254 0.45 3.80 22.82
N ILE A 255 0.73 4.45 21.69
CA ILE A 255 0.16 4.13 20.41
C ILE A 255 1.10 3.12 19.75
N PRO A 256 0.66 1.89 19.48
CA PRO A 256 1.51 0.84 18.94
C PRO A 256 2.22 1.27 17.64
N HIS A 257 3.48 0.90 17.49
CA HIS A 257 4.25 1.17 16.27
C HIS A 257 3.54 0.62 15.01
N SER A 258 2.87 -0.53 15.10
CA SER A 258 2.05 -1.12 14.03
C SER A 258 0.80 -0.30 13.68
N LYS A 259 0.40 0.64 14.52
CA LYS A 259 -0.71 1.59 14.31
C LYS A 259 -0.22 3.01 13.99
N GLY A 260 1.07 3.18 13.71
CA GLY A 260 1.66 4.47 13.34
C GLY A 260 2.21 5.28 14.49
N GLY A 261 2.28 4.72 15.70
CA GLY A 261 2.94 5.36 16.82
C GLY A 261 4.44 5.53 16.59
N LYS A 262 4.93 6.75 16.71
CA LYS A 262 6.35 7.06 16.56
C LYS A 262 7.12 6.70 17.82
N THR A 263 8.39 6.33 17.65
CA THR A 263 9.33 6.14 18.76
C THR A 263 9.85 7.49 19.24
N GLU A 264 9.04 8.17 20.01
CA GLU A 264 9.36 9.47 20.62
C GLU A 264 8.97 9.47 22.09
N MET A 265 9.63 10.32 22.87
CA MET A 265 9.45 10.37 24.32
C MET A 265 7.96 10.53 24.72
N GLY A 266 7.18 11.26 23.94
CA GLY A 266 5.73 11.48 24.18
C GLY A 266 4.86 10.24 23.95
N ASN A 267 5.29 9.32 23.13
CA ASN A 267 4.53 8.13 22.76
C ASN A 267 5.06 6.82 23.35
N VAL A 268 6.00 6.88 24.30
CA VAL A 268 6.51 5.68 24.95
C VAL A 268 6.33 5.76 26.46
N GLN A 269 6.25 4.60 27.09
CA GLN A 269 6.07 4.42 28.53
C GLN A 269 6.93 3.26 29.03
N LEU A 270 7.30 3.29 30.31
CA LEU A 270 8.03 2.20 30.96
C LEU A 270 7.03 1.30 31.66
N VAL A 271 7.02 0.02 31.34
CA VAL A 271 6.05 -0.96 31.86
C VAL A 271 6.75 -2.24 32.29
N PHE A 272 6.15 -3.01 33.21
CA PHE A 272 6.66 -4.35 33.50
C PHE A 272 6.60 -5.23 32.26
N ALA A 273 7.64 -6.05 32.02
CA ALA A 273 7.76 -6.93 30.86
C ALA A 273 6.58 -7.89 30.74
N GLU A 274 6.16 -8.49 31.87
CA GLU A 274 4.99 -9.38 31.95
C GLU A 274 3.69 -8.72 31.46
N ALA A 275 3.45 -7.46 31.84
CA ALA A 275 2.27 -6.72 31.43
C ALA A 275 2.32 -6.33 29.95
N ASN A 276 3.50 -6.06 29.44
CA ASN A 276 3.70 -5.75 28.02
C ASN A 276 3.42 -6.96 27.12
N LEU A 277 3.89 -8.15 27.53
CA LEU A 277 3.61 -9.40 26.81
C LEU A 277 2.11 -9.67 26.75
N THR A 278 1.40 -9.53 27.88
CA THR A 278 -0.05 -9.71 27.94
C THR A 278 -0.81 -8.69 27.06
N LYS A 279 -0.31 -7.46 26.95
CA LYS A 279 -0.87 -6.43 26.03
C LYS A 279 -0.71 -6.81 24.56
N SER A 280 0.38 -7.50 24.20
CA SER A 280 0.67 -7.90 22.81
C SER A 280 -0.28 -8.97 22.30
N ASP A 281 -0.93 -9.74 23.17
CA ASP A 281 -1.84 -10.84 22.82
C ASP A 281 -3.30 -10.39 22.66
N LYS A 282 -3.60 -9.11 22.86
CA LYS A 282 -4.92 -8.48 22.62
C LYS A 282 -4.86 -7.52 21.44
#